data_04fe7338002462c2ff3a6ee5ed9dbbe0
#
_entry.id   04fe7338002462c2ff3a6ee5ed9dbbe0
#
_cell.length_a   1.000
_cell.length_b   1.000
_cell.length_c   1.000
_cell.angle_alpha   90.00
_cell.angle_beta   90.00
_cell.angle_gamma   90.00
#
_symmetry.space_group_name_H-M   'P 1'
#
loop_
_entity.id
_entity.type
_entity.pdbx_description
1 polymer ?
#
loop_
_entity_poly.entity_id
_entity_poly.type
_entity_poly.pdbx_seq_one_letter_code
_entity_poly.pdbx_strand_id
1 'polypeptide(L)'
;MVTMSKQGEPMLDKQQLNEDIANFPQVHPVTEDMKLTHSGVSRLVMIDRYSFKDMEKKSLKEGDFVVLTVREDPKFPARGLGYITKLDKANGKAEIWIEPEYRSSIDDLDEQQKGMITRPLDVIEKPLEVFYEQIAKRNATGLASVEKTEDRRTQSYNMFYDQLKALNFIPAGRVLYGAGSDTDVTFFNCYVMPFVPDSREGISDHRKQVMEIMSRGGGVGTNGSTLRPRNTLARGVNGKSSGSVSWLDDIAKLTHLVEQGGSRRGKEKCLVYKKTS
;
A
#
# COMPACT_ATOMS: atom_id res chain seq x y z
N MET A 1 -7.91 -0.58 -26.01
CA MET A 1 -8.61 0.71 -25.81
C MET A 1 -8.45 1.05 -24.33
N VAL A 2 -7.69 2.07 -23.96
CA VAL A 2 -7.51 2.43 -22.54
C VAL A 2 -8.76 3.20 -22.13
N THR A 3 -9.53 2.62 -21.22
CA THR A 3 -10.68 3.30 -20.62
C THR A 3 -10.16 4.41 -19.71
N MET A 4 -10.61 5.62 -19.91
CA MET A 4 -10.22 6.76 -19.09
C MET A 4 -11.17 6.88 -17.89
N SER A 5 -10.64 7.23 -16.71
CA SER A 5 -11.44 7.58 -15.55
C SER A 5 -12.29 8.83 -15.82
N LYS A 6 -13.29 9.12 -14.99
CA LYS A 6 -14.09 10.35 -15.07
C LYS A 6 -13.24 11.64 -14.99
N GLN A 7 -11.98 11.55 -14.60
CA GLN A 7 -11.01 12.65 -14.48
C GLN A 7 -9.95 12.63 -15.59
N GLY A 8 -10.07 11.75 -16.60
CA GLY A 8 -9.13 11.70 -17.73
C GLY A 8 -7.83 10.93 -17.46
N GLU A 9 -7.70 10.24 -16.34
CA GLU A 9 -6.55 9.39 -16.02
C GLU A 9 -6.71 7.97 -16.61
N PRO A 10 -5.60 7.31 -17.01
CA PRO A 10 -5.68 5.95 -17.53
C PRO A 10 -6.14 5.00 -16.43
N MET A 11 -7.27 4.34 -16.62
CA MET A 11 -7.76 3.28 -15.72
C MET A 11 -7.04 1.98 -15.98
N LEU A 12 -6.73 1.27 -14.90
CA LEU A 12 -6.20 -0.07 -14.93
C LEU A 12 -7.22 -1.03 -15.56
N ASP A 13 -6.90 -1.58 -16.74
CA ASP A 13 -7.71 -2.62 -17.36
C ASP A 13 -7.43 -3.97 -16.72
N LYS A 14 -8.28 -4.38 -15.79
CA LYS A 14 -8.15 -5.63 -15.04
C LYS A 14 -8.23 -6.87 -15.94
N GLN A 15 -9.00 -6.81 -17.02
CA GLN A 15 -9.11 -7.95 -17.94
C GLN A 15 -7.81 -8.09 -18.74
N GLN A 16 -7.31 -7.00 -19.31
CA GLN A 16 -6.05 -7.00 -20.03
C GLN A 16 -4.88 -7.43 -19.13
N LEU A 17 -4.84 -6.98 -17.87
CA LEU A 17 -3.82 -7.43 -16.93
C LEU A 17 -3.88 -8.92 -16.63
N ASN A 18 -5.07 -9.50 -16.49
CA ASN A 18 -5.20 -10.94 -16.30
C ASN A 18 -4.72 -11.74 -17.52
N GLU A 19 -4.99 -11.24 -18.73
CA GLU A 19 -4.48 -11.83 -19.97
C GLU A 19 -2.96 -11.69 -20.08
N ASP A 20 -2.42 -10.52 -19.74
CA ASP A 20 -0.97 -10.27 -19.70
C ASP A 20 -0.27 -11.20 -18.68
N ILE A 21 -0.87 -11.39 -17.49
CA ILE A 21 -0.37 -12.32 -16.48
C ILE A 21 -0.29 -13.76 -17.03
N ALA A 22 -1.35 -14.23 -17.69
CA ALA A 22 -1.41 -15.58 -18.22
C ALA A 22 -0.36 -15.82 -19.32
N ASN A 23 -0.09 -14.80 -20.13
CA ASN A 23 0.82 -14.91 -21.29
C ASN A 23 2.25 -14.47 -20.98
N PHE A 24 2.48 -13.74 -19.88
CA PHE A 24 3.78 -13.13 -19.58
C PHE A 24 4.96 -14.09 -19.54
N PRO A 25 4.90 -15.29 -18.90
CA PRO A 25 6.00 -16.24 -18.87
C PRO A 25 6.42 -16.77 -20.25
N GLN A 26 5.52 -16.74 -21.22
CA GLN A 26 5.77 -17.20 -22.60
C GLN A 26 6.47 -16.12 -23.43
N VAL A 27 6.10 -14.86 -23.20
CA VAL A 27 6.61 -13.69 -23.95
C VAL A 27 7.88 -13.14 -23.31
N HIS A 28 8.01 -13.26 -22.00
CA HIS A 28 9.12 -12.72 -21.21
C HIS A 28 9.70 -13.81 -20.30
N PRO A 29 10.51 -14.74 -20.82
CA PRO A 29 11.12 -15.77 -20.00
C PRO A 29 12.01 -15.13 -18.92
N VAL A 30 11.93 -15.64 -17.70
CA VAL A 30 12.73 -15.18 -16.55
C VAL A 30 14.20 -15.48 -16.81
N THR A 31 15.02 -14.45 -16.87
CA THR A 31 16.48 -14.56 -16.98
C THR A 31 17.14 -14.59 -15.60
N GLU A 32 18.45 -14.91 -15.53
CA GLU A 32 19.20 -14.87 -14.26
C GLU A 32 19.16 -13.48 -13.61
N ASP A 33 19.24 -12.42 -14.42
CA ASP A 33 19.21 -11.02 -13.93
C ASP A 33 17.85 -10.63 -13.33
N MET A 34 16.79 -11.32 -13.74
CA MET A 34 15.43 -11.08 -13.24
C MET A 34 15.13 -11.83 -11.94
N LYS A 35 16.00 -12.72 -11.47
CA LYS A 35 15.77 -13.52 -10.25
C LYS A 35 15.50 -12.67 -9.01
N LEU A 36 16.08 -11.48 -8.91
CA LEU A 36 15.86 -10.56 -7.79
C LEU A 36 14.38 -10.18 -7.61
N THR A 37 13.63 -10.07 -8.70
CA THR A 37 12.21 -9.70 -8.68
C THR A 37 11.26 -10.88 -8.84
N HIS A 38 11.81 -12.09 -9.15
CA HIS A 38 11.01 -13.27 -9.46
C HIS A 38 11.16 -14.41 -8.42
N SER A 39 11.91 -14.20 -7.37
CA SER A 39 12.12 -15.19 -6.31
C SER A 39 12.27 -14.58 -4.92
N GLY A 40 12.09 -15.40 -3.90
CA GLY A 40 12.37 -15.08 -2.50
C GLY A 40 11.57 -13.91 -1.92
N VAL A 41 12.17 -13.26 -0.94
CA VAL A 41 11.56 -12.14 -0.21
C VAL A 41 11.30 -10.94 -1.12
N SER A 42 12.15 -10.67 -2.10
CA SER A 42 11.98 -9.54 -3.03
C SER A 42 10.72 -9.69 -3.85
N ARG A 43 10.45 -10.88 -4.39
CA ARG A 43 9.21 -11.20 -5.10
C ARG A 43 7.99 -11.05 -4.19
N LEU A 44 8.05 -11.59 -2.97
CA LEU A 44 6.96 -11.48 -2.01
C LEU A 44 6.66 -10.02 -1.69
N VAL A 45 7.68 -9.20 -1.39
CA VAL A 45 7.51 -7.78 -1.09
C VAL A 45 6.93 -7.02 -2.27
N MET A 46 7.39 -7.31 -3.48
CA MET A 46 6.88 -6.70 -4.71
C MET A 46 5.37 -6.98 -4.87
N ILE A 47 4.97 -8.25 -4.78
CA ILE A 47 3.57 -8.65 -4.96
C ILE A 47 2.71 -8.17 -3.79
N ASP A 48 3.18 -8.32 -2.54
CA ASP A 48 2.42 -7.93 -1.36
C ASP A 48 2.25 -6.41 -1.22
N ARG A 49 3.25 -5.62 -1.63
CA ARG A 49 3.28 -4.17 -1.36
C ARG A 49 2.94 -3.29 -2.54
N TYR A 50 3.28 -3.71 -3.74
CA TYR A 50 3.28 -2.83 -4.91
C TYR A 50 2.40 -3.32 -6.06
N SER A 51 2.03 -4.60 -6.07
CA SER A 51 1.09 -5.16 -7.03
C SER A 51 -0.32 -4.63 -6.77
N PHE A 52 -1.04 -4.37 -7.85
CA PHE A 52 -2.46 -4.10 -7.79
C PHE A 52 -3.22 -5.41 -7.53
N LYS A 53 -4.27 -5.36 -6.70
CA LYS A 53 -4.98 -6.56 -6.25
C LYS A 53 -6.48 -6.45 -6.51
N ASP A 54 -7.13 -7.58 -6.78
CA ASP A 54 -8.59 -7.67 -6.84
C ASP A 54 -9.17 -7.69 -5.41
N MET A 55 -9.58 -6.51 -4.93
CA MET A 55 -10.15 -6.37 -3.58
C MET A 55 -11.59 -6.88 -3.49
N GLU A 56 -12.32 -7.00 -4.60
CA GLU A 56 -13.70 -7.47 -4.59
C GLU A 56 -13.80 -8.98 -4.39
N LYS A 57 -12.71 -9.74 -4.68
CA LYS A 57 -12.59 -11.20 -4.50
C LYS A 57 -13.68 -12.03 -5.22
N LYS A 58 -14.50 -11.39 -6.06
CA LYS A 58 -15.57 -12.06 -6.82
C LYS A 58 -15.02 -13.03 -7.86
N SER A 59 -13.83 -12.73 -8.37
CA SER A 59 -13.17 -13.51 -9.43
C SER A 59 -12.34 -14.68 -8.92
N LEU A 60 -12.32 -14.94 -7.59
CA LEU A 60 -11.53 -16.06 -7.06
C LEU A 60 -12.02 -17.40 -7.57
N LYS A 61 -11.10 -18.21 -8.07
CA LYS A 61 -11.32 -19.57 -8.56
C LYS A 61 -10.15 -20.49 -8.21
N GLU A 62 -10.35 -21.77 -8.33
CA GLU A 62 -9.28 -22.77 -8.20
C GLU A 62 -8.23 -22.54 -9.30
N GLY A 63 -6.95 -22.72 -8.94
CA GLY A 63 -5.81 -22.42 -9.78
C GLY A 63 -5.31 -20.96 -9.71
N ASP A 64 -6.04 -20.03 -9.06
CA ASP A 64 -5.59 -18.66 -8.91
C ASP A 64 -4.34 -18.56 -8.04
N PHE A 65 -3.38 -17.73 -8.50
CA PHE A 65 -2.25 -17.31 -7.72
C PHE A 65 -2.65 -16.26 -6.71
N VAL A 66 -2.22 -16.41 -5.46
CA VAL A 66 -2.65 -15.56 -4.35
C VAL A 66 -1.50 -15.22 -3.39
N VAL A 67 -1.64 -14.07 -2.74
CA VAL A 67 -0.86 -13.68 -1.58
C VAL A 67 -1.73 -13.73 -0.33
N LEU A 68 -1.21 -14.26 0.75
CA LEU A 68 -2.00 -14.50 1.97
C LEU A 68 -1.15 -14.50 3.22
N THR A 69 -1.80 -14.43 4.38
CA THR A 69 -1.15 -14.60 5.66
C THR A 69 -0.95 -16.10 5.92
N VAL A 70 0.32 -16.52 6.03
CA VAL A 70 0.70 -17.91 6.36
C VAL A 70 0.91 -18.11 7.85
N ARG A 71 1.31 -17.04 8.58
CA ARG A 71 1.41 -17.00 10.04
C ARG A 71 0.61 -15.83 10.58
N GLU A 72 -0.28 -16.12 11.53
CA GLU A 72 -1.18 -15.12 12.14
C GLU A 72 -0.65 -14.58 13.48
N ASP A 73 0.65 -14.69 13.75
CA ASP A 73 1.25 -14.15 14.98
C ASP A 73 1.07 -12.63 15.05
N PRO A 74 0.47 -12.07 16.13
CA PRO A 74 0.25 -10.62 16.24
C PRO A 74 1.53 -9.78 16.25
N LYS A 75 2.67 -10.36 16.66
CA LYS A 75 3.97 -9.68 16.71
C LYS A 75 4.79 -9.91 15.44
N PHE A 76 4.72 -11.11 14.90
CA PHE A 76 5.54 -11.55 13.78
C PHE A 76 4.70 -12.21 12.67
N PRO A 77 3.70 -11.50 12.11
CA PRO A 77 2.90 -12.06 11.03
C PRO A 77 3.79 -12.33 9.82
N ALA A 78 3.52 -13.42 9.11
CA ALA A 78 4.22 -13.74 7.89
C ALA A 78 3.26 -13.87 6.73
N ARG A 79 3.69 -13.37 5.57
CA ARG A 79 2.99 -13.47 4.29
C ARG A 79 3.65 -14.55 3.43
N GLY A 80 2.90 -15.13 2.53
CA GLY A 80 3.39 -16.11 1.56
C GLY A 80 2.64 -16.04 0.25
N LEU A 81 3.15 -16.76 -0.72
CA LEU A 81 2.57 -16.88 -2.06
C LEU A 81 2.16 -18.33 -2.30
N GLY A 82 1.09 -18.51 -3.04
CA GLY A 82 0.60 -19.87 -3.34
C GLY A 82 -0.51 -19.88 -4.37
N TYR A 83 -1.12 -21.04 -4.54
CA TYR A 83 -2.19 -21.30 -5.50
C TYR A 83 -3.40 -21.92 -4.81
N ILE A 84 -4.59 -21.44 -5.12
CA ILE A 84 -5.85 -22.04 -4.62
C ILE A 84 -6.01 -23.42 -5.25
N THR A 85 -6.00 -24.46 -4.43
CA THR A 85 -6.24 -25.84 -4.86
C THR A 85 -7.70 -26.24 -4.74
N LYS A 86 -8.40 -25.69 -3.73
CA LYS A 86 -9.83 -25.91 -3.53
C LYS A 86 -10.48 -24.67 -2.95
N LEU A 87 -11.63 -24.31 -3.50
CA LEU A 87 -12.37 -23.11 -3.09
C LEU A 87 -13.75 -23.50 -2.52
N ASP A 88 -13.92 -23.29 -1.22
CA ASP A 88 -15.20 -23.49 -0.52
C ASP A 88 -15.86 -22.13 -0.23
N LYS A 89 -16.59 -21.63 -1.22
CA LYS A 89 -17.31 -20.35 -1.10
C LYS A 89 -18.44 -20.40 -0.07
N ALA A 90 -19.03 -21.59 0.15
CA ALA A 90 -20.13 -21.74 1.09
C ALA A 90 -19.67 -21.53 2.54
N ASN A 91 -18.49 -22.01 2.88
CA ASN A 91 -17.88 -21.88 4.21
C ASN A 91 -16.89 -20.71 4.29
N GLY A 92 -16.71 -19.93 3.21
CA GLY A 92 -15.82 -18.79 3.17
C GLY A 92 -14.33 -19.12 3.35
N LYS A 93 -13.88 -20.30 2.89
CA LYS A 93 -12.50 -20.80 3.04
C LYS A 93 -11.93 -21.29 1.72
N ALA A 94 -10.60 -21.36 1.65
CA ALA A 94 -9.89 -22.01 0.57
C ALA A 94 -8.70 -22.82 1.09
N GLU A 95 -8.42 -23.94 0.42
CA GLU A 95 -7.16 -24.67 0.55
C GLU A 95 -6.16 -24.12 -0.45
N ILE A 96 -4.94 -23.86 0.02
CA ILE A 96 -3.91 -23.19 -0.76
C ILE A 96 -2.63 -23.97 -0.67
N TRP A 97 -2.06 -24.29 -1.82
CA TRP A 97 -0.70 -24.82 -1.92
C TRP A 97 0.29 -23.66 -1.86
N ILE A 98 1.17 -23.68 -0.88
CA ILE A 98 2.16 -22.64 -0.65
C ILE A 98 3.44 -22.98 -1.39
N GLU A 99 3.97 -22.00 -2.11
CA GLU A 99 5.26 -22.17 -2.81
C GLU A 99 6.37 -22.51 -1.80
N PRO A 100 7.31 -23.42 -2.17
CA PRO A 100 8.33 -23.96 -1.25
C PRO A 100 9.12 -22.90 -0.49
N GLU A 101 9.41 -21.76 -1.13
CA GLU A 101 10.18 -20.66 -0.56
C GLU A 101 9.56 -20.03 0.69
N TYR A 102 8.21 -20.14 0.85
CA TYR A 102 7.47 -19.47 1.93
C TYR A 102 6.96 -20.43 3.00
N ARG A 103 7.15 -21.75 2.83
CA ARG A 103 6.66 -22.78 3.76
C ARG A 103 7.28 -22.70 5.13
N SER A 104 8.57 -22.32 5.22
CA SER A 104 9.27 -22.17 6.51
C SER A 104 8.61 -21.15 7.47
N SER A 105 7.73 -20.31 6.96
CA SER A 105 6.99 -19.32 7.74
C SER A 105 5.65 -19.82 8.27
N ILE A 106 5.23 -21.04 7.95
CA ILE A 106 3.99 -21.67 8.45
C ILE A 106 4.26 -22.20 9.84
N ASP A 107 3.38 -21.89 10.81
CA ASP A 107 3.56 -22.29 12.22
C ASP A 107 3.25 -23.77 12.46
N ASP A 108 2.20 -24.28 11.83
CA ASP A 108 1.80 -25.68 11.96
C ASP A 108 2.74 -26.58 11.18
N LEU A 109 3.38 -27.54 11.85
CA LEU A 109 4.38 -28.43 11.25
C LEU A 109 3.78 -29.37 10.21
N ASP A 110 2.53 -29.81 10.40
CA ASP A 110 1.86 -30.68 9.44
C ASP A 110 1.49 -29.92 8.16
N GLU A 111 0.94 -28.71 8.31
CA GLU A 111 0.68 -27.79 7.18
C GLU A 111 2.00 -27.46 6.44
N GLN A 112 3.07 -27.18 7.20
CA GLN A 112 4.38 -26.86 6.64
C GLN A 112 4.95 -28.02 5.81
N GLN A 113 4.89 -29.26 6.31
CA GLN A 113 5.39 -30.44 5.60
C GLN A 113 4.57 -30.75 4.34
N LYS A 114 3.25 -30.64 4.44
CA LYS A 114 2.36 -30.82 3.29
C LYS A 114 2.46 -29.68 2.29
N GLY A 115 2.86 -28.49 2.73
CA GLY A 115 2.85 -27.28 1.93
C GLY A 115 1.43 -26.83 1.59
N MET A 116 0.44 -27.25 2.36
CA MET A 116 -0.99 -26.98 2.16
C MET A 116 -1.56 -26.34 3.40
N ILE A 117 -2.26 -25.22 3.25
CA ILE A 117 -2.91 -24.53 4.36
C ILE A 117 -4.36 -24.19 4.00
N THR A 118 -5.22 -24.15 5.00
CA THR A 118 -6.60 -23.67 4.84
C THR A 118 -6.75 -22.33 5.51
N ARG A 119 -7.23 -21.33 4.75
CA ARG A 119 -7.42 -19.97 5.28
C ARG A 119 -8.80 -19.41 4.90
N PRO A 120 -9.33 -18.49 5.72
CA PRO A 120 -10.53 -17.74 5.37
C PRO A 120 -10.28 -16.87 4.11
N LEU A 121 -11.33 -16.60 3.32
CA LEU A 121 -11.21 -15.84 2.08
C LEU A 121 -10.85 -14.36 2.32
N ASP A 122 -11.13 -13.83 3.50
CA ASP A 122 -10.84 -12.43 3.85
C ASP A 122 -9.34 -12.12 3.95
N VAL A 123 -8.51 -13.12 4.30
CA VAL A 123 -7.04 -12.97 4.39
C VAL A 123 -6.32 -13.34 3.08
N ILE A 124 -7.05 -13.73 2.04
CA ILE A 124 -6.51 -14.12 0.73
C ILE A 124 -6.66 -12.95 -0.23
N GLU A 125 -5.61 -12.57 -0.92
CA GLU A 125 -5.60 -11.48 -1.89
C GLU A 125 -5.12 -11.99 -3.24
N LYS A 126 -5.87 -11.66 -4.32
CA LYS A 126 -5.50 -12.00 -5.69
C LYS A 126 -4.74 -10.85 -6.33
N PRO A 127 -3.43 -10.99 -6.59
CA PRO A 127 -2.69 -9.97 -7.33
C PRO A 127 -3.12 -9.97 -8.80
N LEU A 128 -3.18 -8.78 -9.38
CA LEU A 128 -3.41 -8.55 -10.81
C LEU A 128 -2.10 -8.34 -11.57
N GLU A 129 -1.02 -8.10 -10.83
CA GLU A 129 0.33 -7.99 -11.34
C GLU A 129 1.20 -8.99 -10.56
N VAL A 130 1.84 -9.92 -11.24
CA VAL A 130 2.69 -10.98 -10.63
C VAL A 130 4.16 -10.84 -10.99
N PHE A 131 4.48 -10.02 -12.02
CA PHE A 131 5.82 -9.72 -12.45
C PHE A 131 6.12 -8.24 -12.27
N TYR A 132 7.38 -7.93 -11.93
CA TYR A 132 7.81 -6.54 -11.72
C TYR A 132 7.66 -5.69 -13.00
N GLU A 133 7.85 -6.30 -14.15
CA GLU A 133 7.71 -5.65 -15.45
C GLU A 133 6.29 -5.14 -15.70
N GLN A 134 5.27 -5.80 -15.16
CA GLN A 134 3.87 -5.32 -15.23
C GLN A 134 3.69 -4.05 -14.39
N ILE A 135 4.28 -4.03 -13.18
CA ILE A 135 4.32 -2.85 -12.33
C ILE A 135 5.10 -1.72 -13.01
N ALA A 136 6.26 -2.03 -13.61
CA ALA A 136 7.07 -1.06 -14.34
C ALA A 136 6.31 -0.46 -15.52
N LYS A 137 5.61 -1.30 -16.31
CA LYS A 137 4.76 -0.87 -17.43
C LYS A 137 3.64 0.06 -16.96
N ARG A 138 2.90 -0.33 -15.92
CA ARG A 138 1.84 0.51 -15.36
C ARG A 138 2.38 1.85 -14.84
N ASN A 139 3.47 1.82 -14.09
CA ASN A 139 4.12 3.04 -13.59
C ASN A 139 4.56 3.96 -14.72
N ALA A 140 5.27 3.44 -15.72
CA ALA A 140 5.74 4.20 -16.87
C ALA A 140 4.56 4.85 -17.62
N THR A 141 3.45 4.10 -17.79
CA THR A 141 2.23 4.62 -18.41
C THR A 141 1.65 5.77 -17.59
N GLY A 142 1.51 5.59 -16.27
CA GLY A 142 0.96 6.62 -15.38
C GLY A 142 1.84 7.89 -15.33
N LEU A 143 3.16 7.71 -15.22
CA LEU A 143 4.10 8.84 -15.20
C LEU A 143 4.13 9.60 -16.52
N ALA A 144 4.05 8.89 -17.66
CA ALA A 144 4.05 9.51 -18.97
C ALA A 144 2.71 10.19 -19.32
N SER A 145 1.62 9.83 -18.65
CA SER A 145 0.27 10.35 -18.96
C SER A 145 0.13 11.87 -18.82
N VAL A 146 0.98 12.50 -18.01
CA VAL A 146 0.98 13.96 -17.78
C VAL A 146 1.59 14.74 -18.93
N GLU A 147 2.26 14.08 -19.86
CA GLU A 147 2.85 14.74 -21.03
C GLU A 147 1.77 15.23 -21.99
N LYS A 148 1.98 16.43 -22.55
CA LYS A 148 0.96 17.12 -23.36
C LYS A 148 0.78 16.55 -24.76
N THR A 149 1.84 15.98 -25.35
CA THR A 149 1.81 15.46 -26.73
C THR A 149 2.08 13.96 -26.74
N GLU A 150 1.56 13.27 -27.76
CA GLU A 150 1.74 11.82 -27.92
C GLU A 150 3.21 11.43 -28.09
N ASP A 151 3.97 12.22 -28.86
CA ASP A 151 5.41 11.98 -29.04
C ASP A 151 6.15 12.03 -27.71
N ARG A 152 5.84 13.03 -26.88
CA ARG A 152 6.46 13.13 -25.52
C ARG A 152 6.00 12.01 -24.60
N ARG A 153 4.73 11.61 -24.65
CA ARG A 153 4.24 10.46 -23.88
C ARG A 153 5.00 9.20 -24.23
N THR A 154 5.15 8.93 -25.54
CA THR A 154 5.89 7.76 -26.01
C THR A 154 7.35 7.81 -25.57
N GLN A 155 8.01 8.96 -25.70
CA GLN A 155 9.40 9.14 -25.29
C GLN A 155 9.55 8.96 -23.77
N SER A 156 8.71 9.61 -22.97
CA SER A 156 8.72 9.50 -21.50
C SER A 156 8.40 8.08 -21.04
N TYR A 157 7.40 7.44 -21.67
CA TYR A 157 7.08 6.05 -21.37
C TYR A 157 8.27 5.12 -21.59
N ASN A 158 8.91 5.18 -22.75
CA ASN A 158 10.05 4.32 -23.07
C ASN A 158 11.19 4.54 -22.08
N MET A 159 11.52 5.80 -21.79
CA MET A 159 12.56 6.17 -20.85
C MET A 159 12.25 5.63 -19.43
N PHE A 160 11.04 5.85 -18.91
CA PHE A 160 10.66 5.36 -17.59
C PHE A 160 10.62 3.85 -17.53
N TYR A 161 10.04 3.20 -18.54
CA TYR A 161 9.93 1.74 -18.58
C TYR A 161 11.30 1.07 -18.60
N ASP A 162 12.23 1.54 -19.43
CA ASP A 162 13.58 0.99 -19.54
C ASP A 162 14.35 1.13 -18.23
N GLN A 163 14.26 2.31 -17.55
CA GLN A 163 14.95 2.52 -16.29
C GLN A 163 14.33 1.72 -15.13
N LEU A 164 13.00 1.64 -15.07
CA LEU A 164 12.29 0.83 -14.08
C LEU A 164 12.59 -0.65 -14.27
N LYS A 165 12.46 -1.16 -15.50
CA LYS A 165 12.70 -2.56 -15.84
C LYS A 165 14.13 -3.02 -15.51
N ALA A 166 15.11 -2.17 -15.79
CA ALA A 166 16.52 -2.41 -15.49
C ALA A 166 16.88 -2.21 -14.01
N LEU A 167 15.93 -1.80 -13.15
CA LEU A 167 16.13 -1.44 -11.74
C LEU A 167 17.16 -0.31 -11.53
N ASN A 168 17.47 0.48 -12.57
CA ASN A 168 18.32 1.65 -12.47
C ASN A 168 17.63 2.79 -11.71
N PHE A 169 16.30 2.80 -11.73
CA PHE A 169 15.46 3.76 -11.02
C PHE A 169 14.27 3.02 -10.40
N ILE A 170 14.11 3.15 -9.09
CA ILE A 170 12.96 2.63 -8.35
C ILE A 170 12.33 3.82 -7.61
N PRO A 171 11.12 4.24 -7.98
CA PRO A 171 10.45 5.36 -7.32
C PRO A 171 10.02 5.00 -5.90
N ALA A 172 9.65 6.01 -5.12
CA ALA A 172 9.09 5.80 -3.80
C ALA A 172 7.86 4.88 -3.86
N GLY A 173 7.67 4.07 -2.81
CA GLY A 173 6.65 3.02 -2.79
C GLY A 173 5.22 3.48 -3.14
N ARG A 174 4.88 4.75 -2.89
CA ARG A 174 3.58 5.30 -3.27
C ARG A 174 3.43 5.52 -4.76
N VAL A 175 4.47 5.97 -5.41
CA VAL A 175 4.49 6.09 -6.86
C VAL A 175 4.45 4.70 -7.48
N LEU A 176 5.24 3.76 -6.94
CA LEU A 176 5.29 2.39 -7.42
C LEU A 176 3.93 1.67 -7.31
N TYR A 177 3.17 1.94 -6.24
CA TYR A 177 1.83 1.41 -6.03
C TYR A 177 0.77 2.15 -6.87
N GLY A 178 0.77 3.51 -6.85
CA GLY A 178 -0.35 4.32 -7.31
C GLY A 178 -0.25 4.81 -8.75
N ALA A 179 0.95 4.98 -9.32
CA ALA A 179 1.07 5.52 -10.67
C ALA A 179 0.49 4.56 -11.71
N GLY A 180 -0.39 5.09 -12.56
CA GLY A 180 -1.10 4.32 -13.57
C GLY A 180 -2.24 3.45 -13.05
N SER A 181 -2.62 3.58 -11.77
CA SER A 181 -3.81 2.93 -11.20
C SER A 181 -4.97 3.92 -11.08
N ASP A 182 -6.17 3.41 -10.85
CA ASP A 182 -7.39 4.17 -10.61
C ASP A 182 -7.63 4.46 -9.10
N THR A 183 -6.60 4.31 -8.27
CA THR A 183 -6.69 4.53 -6.83
C THR A 183 -6.47 6.00 -6.47
N ASP A 184 -7.28 6.51 -5.54
CA ASP A 184 -7.15 7.88 -5.01
C ASP A 184 -6.07 7.93 -3.91
N VAL A 185 -4.80 7.71 -4.31
CA VAL A 185 -3.64 7.76 -3.42
C VAL A 185 -2.75 8.95 -3.75
N THR A 186 -2.13 9.53 -2.72
CA THR A 186 -1.13 10.57 -2.92
C THR A 186 0.23 9.98 -3.32
N PHE A 187 0.96 10.67 -4.21
CA PHE A 187 2.34 10.32 -4.55
C PHE A 187 3.37 10.91 -3.58
N PHE A 188 2.93 11.80 -2.70
CA PHE A 188 3.80 12.35 -1.65
C PHE A 188 3.80 11.43 -0.42
N ASN A 189 4.99 11.08 0.05
CA ASN A 189 5.13 10.22 1.23
C ASN A 189 4.83 10.96 2.53
N CYS A 190 5.22 12.24 2.63
CA CYS A 190 5.14 13.02 3.86
C CYS A 190 4.70 14.46 3.60
N TYR A 191 3.96 15.00 4.56
CA TYR A 191 3.47 16.37 4.57
C TYR A 191 3.91 17.07 5.84
N VAL A 192 4.37 18.31 5.71
CA VAL A 192 4.60 19.20 6.85
C VAL A 192 3.32 19.98 7.07
N MET A 193 2.71 19.78 8.23
CA MET A 193 1.46 20.45 8.58
C MET A 193 1.72 21.87 9.08
N PRO A 194 0.78 22.81 8.86
CA PRO A 194 0.82 24.10 9.51
C PRO A 194 0.86 23.99 11.04
N PHE A 195 1.31 25.04 11.71
CA PHE A 195 1.20 25.13 13.18
C PHE A 195 -0.26 24.98 13.61
N VAL A 196 -0.46 24.18 14.68
CA VAL A 196 -1.79 23.95 15.22
C VAL A 196 -2.27 25.21 15.94
N PRO A 197 -3.38 25.86 15.55
CA PRO A 197 -3.94 26.96 16.32
C PRO A 197 -4.35 26.51 17.72
N ASP A 198 -4.04 27.33 18.75
CA ASP A 198 -4.34 26.99 20.14
C ASP A 198 -5.82 27.26 20.50
N SER A 199 -6.71 26.56 19.81
CA SER A 199 -8.15 26.58 20.01
C SER A 199 -8.75 25.20 19.75
N ARG A 200 -9.95 24.92 20.28
CA ARG A 200 -10.64 23.65 20.02
C ARG A 200 -10.93 23.45 18.53
N GLU A 201 -11.35 24.51 17.87
CA GLU A 201 -11.59 24.52 16.42
C GLU A 201 -10.31 24.19 15.65
N GLY A 202 -9.22 24.93 15.90
CA GLY A 202 -7.95 24.72 15.23
C GLY A 202 -7.38 23.32 15.44
N ILE A 203 -7.52 22.73 16.63
CA ILE A 203 -7.11 21.34 16.90
C ILE A 203 -8.00 20.37 16.13
N SER A 204 -9.31 20.61 16.06
CA SER A 204 -10.25 19.75 15.33
C SER A 204 -10.01 19.79 13.82
N ASP A 205 -9.76 20.98 13.26
CA ASP A 205 -9.43 21.14 11.85
C ASP A 205 -8.10 20.46 11.51
N HIS A 206 -7.12 20.59 12.38
CA HIS A 206 -5.84 19.88 12.21
C HIS A 206 -6.04 18.35 12.19
N ARG A 207 -6.83 17.80 13.11
CA ARG A 207 -7.19 16.37 13.13
C ARG A 207 -7.86 15.93 11.83
N LYS A 208 -8.80 16.72 11.32
CA LYS A 208 -9.47 16.46 10.04
C LYS A 208 -8.46 16.39 8.90
N GLN A 209 -7.56 17.38 8.80
CA GLN A 209 -6.53 17.40 7.76
C GLN A 209 -5.59 16.20 7.87
N VAL A 210 -5.15 15.84 9.07
CA VAL A 210 -4.32 14.66 9.33
C VAL A 210 -5.03 13.39 8.83
N MET A 211 -6.31 13.22 9.16
CA MET A 211 -7.10 12.07 8.73
C MET A 211 -7.22 11.99 7.20
N GLU A 212 -7.50 13.11 6.54
CA GLU A 212 -7.61 13.18 5.07
C GLU A 212 -6.30 12.80 4.37
N ILE A 213 -5.16 13.30 4.86
CA ILE A 213 -3.85 12.97 4.30
C ILE A 213 -3.52 11.49 4.53
N MET A 214 -3.78 10.99 5.75
CA MET A 214 -3.46 9.61 6.10
C MET A 214 -4.33 8.60 5.37
N SER A 215 -5.61 8.87 5.15
CA SER A 215 -6.50 7.99 4.40
C SER A 215 -6.03 7.76 2.96
N ARG A 216 -5.40 8.79 2.36
CA ARG A 216 -4.76 8.70 1.03
C ARG A 216 -3.32 8.20 1.09
N GLY A 217 -2.89 7.78 2.25
CA GLY A 217 -1.61 7.13 2.45
C GLY A 217 -0.44 8.07 2.74
N GLY A 218 -0.63 9.38 2.92
CA GLY A 218 0.42 10.33 3.33
C GLY A 218 0.79 10.18 4.80
N GLY A 219 2.07 10.35 5.14
CA GLY A 219 2.50 10.60 6.52
C GLY A 219 2.44 12.08 6.84
N VAL A 220 2.29 12.46 8.10
CA VAL A 220 2.25 13.86 8.53
C VAL A 220 3.31 14.16 9.59
N GLY A 221 3.85 15.38 9.54
CA GLY A 221 4.67 15.96 10.60
C GLY A 221 3.92 17.11 11.25
N THR A 222 3.65 17.00 12.55
CA THR A 222 2.91 17.99 13.33
C THR A 222 3.83 18.72 14.31
N ASN A 223 3.69 20.04 14.39
CA ASN A 223 4.36 20.86 15.39
C ASN A 223 3.34 21.42 16.40
N GLY A 224 3.41 20.90 17.62
CA GLY A 224 2.53 21.29 18.73
C GLY A 224 3.07 22.42 19.62
N SER A 225 4.13 23.12 19.22
CA SER A 225 4.78 24.15 20.03
C SER A 225 3.92 25.39 20.28
N THR A 226 2.89 25.60 19.44
CA THR A 226 1.92 26.70 19.58
C THR A 226 0.83 26.43 20.61
N LEU A 227 0.66 25.16 21.01
CA LEU A 227 -0.34 24.80 22.00
C LEU A 227 0.09 25.20 23.41
N ARG A 228 -0.83 25.77 24.16
CA ARG A 228 -0.58 26.21 25.56
C ARG A 228 -0.14 25.05 26.47
N PRO A 229 0.68 25.33 27.47
CA PRO A 229 1.11 24.31 28.43
C PRO A 229 -0.05 23.72 29.24
N ARG A 230 0.20 22.55 29.81
CA ARG A 230 -0.71 21.92 30.77
C ARG A 230 -0.98 22.84 31.96
N ASN A 231 -2.21 22.83 32.47
CA ASN A 231 -2.70 23.64 33.58
C ASN A 231 -2.86 25.14 33.30
N THR A 232 -2.57 25.63 32.09
CA THR A 232 -2.90 26.98 31.68
C THR A 232 -4.41 27.18 31.68
N LEU A 233 -4.90 28.32 32.17
CA LEU A 233 -6.33 28.65 32.26
C LEU A 233 -6.97 28.70 30.86
N ALA A 234 -8.03 27.93 30.68
CA ALA A 234 -8.91 27.98 29.52
C ALA A 234 -10.11 28.85 29.81
N ARG A 235 -9.98 30.19 29.57
CA ARG A 235 -10.93 31.22 30.02
C ARG A 235 -12.37 30.96 29.59
N GLY A 236 -12.62 30.45 28.39
CA GLY A 236 -13.97 30.23 27.85
C GLY A 236 -14.79 29.16 28.56
N VAL A 237 -14.18 28.28 29.34
CA VAL A 237 -14.84 27.18 30.08
C VAL A 237 -14.45 27.14 31.55
N ASN A 238 -13.73 28.14 32.01
CA ASN A 238 -13.19 28.24 33.38
C ASN A 238 -12.46 26.95 33.85
N GLY A 239 -11.76 26.28 32.93
CA GLY A 239 -11.05 25.05 33.15
C GLY A 239 -9.55 25.17 32.90
N LYS A 240 -8.83 24.06 32.95
CA LYS A 240 -7.41 24.01 32.72
C LYS A 240 -7.09 23.25 31.44
N SER A 241 -6.06 23.68 30.70
CA SER A 241 -5.55 22.98 29.52
C SER A 241 -4.94 21.61 29.90
N SER A 242 -5.20 20.61 29.09
CA SER A 242 -4.52 19.28 29.17
C SER A 242 -3.07 19.33 28.67
N GLY A 243 -2.70 20.36 27.93
CA GLY A 243 -1.35 20.58 27.38
C GLY A 243 -1.11 19.94 26.02
N SER A 244 -0.04 20.39 25.35
CA SER A 244 0.32 19.96 24.00
C SER A 244 0.54 18.43 23.88
N VAL A 245 1.18 17.81 24.87
CA VAL A 245 1.45 16.37 24.84
C VAL A 245 0.18 15.54 24.77
N SER A 246 -0.86 15.90 25.52
CA SER A 246 -2.14 15.19 25.50
C SER A 246 -2.86 15.32 24.14
N TRP A 247 -2.78 16.48 23.51
CA TRP A 247 -3.33 16.66 22.16
C TRP A 247 -2.55 15.91 21.09
N LEU A 248 -1.22 15.84 21.19
CA LEU A 248 -0.41 15.05 20.28
C LEU A 248 -0.62 13.55 20.47
N ASP A 249 -0.86 13.08 21.70
CA ASP A 249 -1.24 11.69 21.97
C ASP A 249 -2.62 11.35 21.36
N ASP A 250 -3.58 12.26 21.40
CA ASP A 250 -4.87 12.09 20.72
C ASP A 250 -4.72 11.97 19.20
N ILE A 251 -3.89 12.82 18.58
CA ILE A 251 -3.61 12.73 17.15
C ILE A 251 -2.87 11.42 16.82
N ALA A 252 -1.90 11.02 17.64
CA ALA A 252 -1.21 9.74 17.47
C ALA A 252 -2.17 8.55 17.54
N LYS A 253 -3.16 8.57 18.43
CA LYS A 253 -4.21 7.54 18.49
C LYS A 253 -5.08 7.52 17.23
N LEU A 254 -5.38 8.67 16.64
CA LEU A 254 -6.10 8.76 15.37
C LEU A 254 -5.39 7.96 14.27
N THR A 255 -4.06 7.92 14.26
CA THR A 255 -3.29 7.20 13.24
C THR A 255 -3.51 5.69 13.26
N HIS A 256 -3.92 5.13 14.40
CA HIS A 256 -4.24 3.71 14.53
C HIS A 256 -5.64 3.35 13.99
N LEU A 257 -6.51 4.34 13.84
CA LEU A 257 -7.89 4.14 13.38
C LEU A 257 -8.01 4.29 11.86
N VAL A 258 -7.05 4.97 11.22
CA VAL A 258 -7.07 5.22 9.78
C VAL A 258 -6.26 4.14 9.06
N GLU A 259 -6.95 3.28 8.32
CA GLU A 259 -6.29 2.40 7.36
C GLU A 259 -5.86 3.21 6.13
N GLN A 260 -4.60 3.05 5.75
CA GLN A 260 -4.08 3.64 4.52
C GLN A 260 -4.37 2.73 3.34
N GLY A 261 -4.81 3.28 2.22
CA GLY A 261 -4.83 2.57 0.95
C GLY A 261 -3.47 1.91 0.68
N GLY A 262 -3.46 0.60 0.33
CA GLY A 262 -2.25 -0.17 0.11
C GLY A 262 -1.65 -0.84 1.36
N SER A 263 -2.47 -1.27 2.32
CA SER A 263 -2.11 -2.11 3.48
C SER A 263 -1.02 -1.56 4.43
N ARG A 264 -0.88 -0.25 4.55
CA ARG A 264 0.06 0.37 5.51
C ARG A 264 -0.68 1.15 6.58
N ARG A 265 -0.25 1.00 7.85
CA ARG A 265 -0.73 1.85 8.95
C ARG A 265 -0.08 3.22 8.87
N GLY A 266 -0.85 4.26 9.16
CA GLY A 266 -0.38 5.64 9.25
C GLY A 266 0.78 5.77 10.24
N LYS A 267 1.71 6.68 9.95
CA LYS A 267 2.78 7.07 10.88
C LYS A 267 2.77 8.58 11.02
N GLU A 268 2.76 9.04 12.25
CA GLU A 268 2.91 10.44 12.58
C GLU A 268 4.21 10.69 13.34
N LYS A 269 4.85 11.82 13.04
CA LYS A 269 5.96 12.35 13.84
C LYS A 269 5.55 13.68 14.43
N CYS A 270 5.43 13.72 15.76
CA CYS A 270 5.11 14.93 16.51
C CYS A 270 6.38 15.56 17.07
N LEU A 271 6.47 16.88 16.98
CA LEU A 271 7.56 17.67 17.55
C LEU A 271 6.99 18.73 18.49
N VAL A 272 7.60 18.85 19.67
CA VAL A 272 7.32 19.91 20.62
C VAL A 272 8.66 20.50 21.05
N TYR A 273 8.83 21.80 20.85
CA TYR A 273 9.98 22.54 21.36
C TYR A 273 9.61 23.24 22.66
N LYS A 274 10.35 22.98 23.72
CA LYS A 274 10.26 23.77 24.96
C LYS A 274 11.01 25.07 24.73
N LYS A 275 10.32 26.20 24.79
CA LYS A 275 10.98 27.50 24.85
C LYS A 275 11.71 27.57 26.18
N THR A 276 13.04 27.53 26.16
CA THR A 276 13.85 27.89 27.34
C THR A 276 13.67 29.39 27.54
N SER A 277 13.12 29.75 28.69
CA SER A 277 13.01 31.12 29.18
C SER A 277 14.40 31.71 29.44
#